data_a9e7f2040ecac1dc7e63193d2587e46d
#
_entry.id   a9e7f2040ecac1dc7e63193d2587e46d
#
_cell.length_a   1.000
_cell.length_b   1.000
_cell.length_c   1.000
_cell.angle_alpha   90.00
_cell.angle_beta   90.00
_cell.angle_gamma   90.00
#
_symmetry.space_group_name_H-M   'P 1'
#
loop_
_entity.id
_entity.type
_entity.pdbx_description
1 polymer ?
#
loop_
_entity_poly.entity_id
_entity_poly.type
_entity_poly.pdbx_seq_one_letter_code
_entity_poly.pdbx_strand_id
1 'polypeptide(L)'
;MWKKHCIPALHPALGRLGTRSDLPSIVQDAVLALSACHLSRRIPREKPFDPAETPGLSFKPDPGHQIVSLEVYGSVLISLARCYVDVHTANIDLILTSTVLLAHFELLMGNFRQFGSHSMGATTLLSYLETAGTIPHLWACELIANWTQAKAHSWWLRLHFSTPDFHLSSKSQACSLWLMDVLEKSTDSRAAIMSALCECCRLKSIALLEGWGAIHFGSKERLSKNYHFGKPVFGPALPYKAAWSATPAVTAQRAFLDRWYKGLATSEQPIEAMEQSAVTAFYSEWEPLDVRPLRFVSHQAAMNYAYYVVSRLLLSQIAIEDPECRSPNSYVDSIQEANSWAFMLARITAGLNWTDCTRLNTFVIGLSTLFLPCALGPLDIRISLWMQNWLEQRYATDALEEGSFPVLQSLQALRIVHGERRKGRISDVLFSCIEDEGGAGKYGSYNSQNFTSLLVYGHDISTGQAFSRTVGI
;
A
#
# COMPACT_ATOMS: atom_id res chain seq x y z
N MET A 1 14.47 15.67 -17.11
CA MET A 1 14.03 14.49 -16.38
C MET A 1 13.23 14.86 -15.15
N TRP A 2 13.84 15.49 -14.15
CA TRP A 2 13.20 15.87 -12.89
C TRP A 2 11.85 16.57 -13.08
N LYS A 3 11.82 17.70 -13.82
CA LYS A 3 10.61 18.50 -14.03
C LYS A 3 9.47 17.74 -14.74
N LYS A 4 9.80 16.86 -15.69
CA LYS A 4 8.81 16.21 -16.55
C LYS A 4 8.25 14.92 -15.94
N HIS A 5 9.06 14.18 -15.16
CA HIS A 5 8.73 12.84 -14.75
C HIS A 5 8.69 12.64 -13.23
N CYS A 6 9.63 13.21 -12.46
CA CYS A 6 9.64 13.05 -11.02
C CYS A 6 8.68 14.03 -10.33
N ILE A 7 8.75 15.33 -10.68
CA ILE A 7 7.93 16.37 -10.02
C ILE A 7 6.43 16.04 -10.03
N PRO A 8 5.80 15.62 -11.15
CA PRO A 8 4.36 15.38 -11.15
C PRO A 8 3.90 14.26 -10.23
N ALA A 9 4.80 13.31 -9.90
CA ALA A 9 4.52 12.17 -9.06
C ALA A 9 4.93 12.38 -7.59
N LEU A 10 5.82 13.35 -7.33
CA LEU A 10 6.31 13.67 -6.00
C LEU A 10 5.37 14.65 -5.28
N HIS A 11 5.49 14.68 -3.96
CA HIS A 11 4.84 15.68 -3.14
C HIS A 11 5.21 17.11 -3.61
N PRO A 12 4.26 18.08 -3.63
CA PRO A 12 4.51 19.45 -4.12
C PRO A 12 5.69 20.16 -3.44
N ALA A 13 5.96 19.86 -2.17
CA ALA A 13 7.13 20.38 -1.47
C ALA A 13 8.44 20.03 -2.19
N LEU A 14 8.65 18.77 -2.57
CA LEU A 14 9.83 18.34 -3.32
C LEU A 14 9.83 18.90 -4.76
N GLY A 15 8.65 19.09 -5.34
CA GLY A 15 8.52 19.71 -6.67
C GLY A 15 9.14 21.10 -6.73
N ARG A 16 9.01 21.91 -5.66
CA ARG A 16 9.58 23.26 -5.56
C ARG A 16 11.12 23.26 -5.49
N LEU A 17 11.76 22.17 -5.10
CA LEU A 17 13.23 22.07 -5.13
C LEU A 17 13.79 22.27 -6.54
N GLY A 18 13.13 21.75 -7.57
CA GLY A 18 13.60 21.86 -8.94
C GLY A 18 13.57 23.26 -9.57
N THR A 19 13.01 24.25 -8.87
CA THR A 19 12.94 25.66 -9.30
C THR A 19 13.94 26.57 -8.55
N ARG A 20 14.60 26.03 -7.52
CA ARG A 20 15.57 26.79 -6.70
C ARG A 20 16.97 26.62 -7.25
N SER A 21 17.66 27.74 -7.45
CA SER A 21 19.07 27.79 -7.89
C SER A 21 20.08 27.74 -6.72
N ASP A 22 19.60 27.92 -5.51
CA ASP A 22 20.38 28.06 -4.27
C ASP A 22 20.36 26.81 -3.38
N LEU A 23 20.08 25.65 -3.97
CA LEU A 23 20.02 24.39 -3.22
C LEU A 23 21.44 24.00 -2.74
N PRO A 24 21.55 23.52 -1.47
CA PRO A 24 22.77 22.88 -1.00
C PRO A 24 23.17 21.69 -1.89
N SER A 25 24.48 21.47 -2.08
CA SER A 25 25.02 20.43 -2.96
C SER A 25 24.45 19.04 -2.63
N ILE A 26 24.32 18.72 -1.35
CA ILE A 26 23.76 17.44 -0.86
C ILE A 26 22.33 17.22 -1.36
N VAL A 27 21.49 18.25 -1.42
CA VAL A 27 20.12 18.16 -1.95
C VAL A 27 20.14 18.03 -3.48
N GLN A 28 21.04 18.76 -4.15
CA GLN A 28 21.22 18.63 -5.60
C GLN A 28 21.63 17.20 -5.99
N ASP A 29 22.55 16.61 -5.26
CA ASP A 29 23.02 15.24 -5.46
C ASP A 29 21.88 14.23 -5.17
N ALA A 30 21.09 14.43 -4.12
CA ALA A 30 19.94 13.58 -3.83
C ALA A 30 18.86 13.64 -4.92
N VAL A 31 18.59 14.83 -5.48
CA VAL A 31 17.71 15.01 -6.64
C VAL A 31 18.27 14.30 -7.88
N LEU A 32 19.58 14.38 -8.11
CA LEU A 32 20.24 13.71 -9.23
C LEU A 32 20.17 12.19 -9.07
N ALA A 33 20.49 11.65 -7.89
CA ALA A 33 20.42 10.22 -7.59
C ALA A 33 19.01 9.67 -7.86
N LEU A 34 17.96 10.31 -7.30
CA LEU A 34 16.58 9.92 -7.48
C LEU A 34 16.15 10.01 -8.97
N SER A 35 16.57 11.06 -9.68
CA SER A 35 16.26 11.23 -11.10
C SER A 35 16.90 10.16 -11.97
N ALA A 36 18.16 9.82 -11.73
CA ALA A 36 18.87 8.77 -12.45
C ALA A 36 18.26 7.39 -12.14
N CYS A 37 17.94 7.11 -10.89
CA CYS A 37 17.23 5.89 -10.50
C CYS A 37 15.88 5.76 -11.21
N HIS A 38 15.06 6.80 -11.20
CA HIS A 38 13.78 6.79 -11.91
C HIS A 38 13.96 6.57 -13.42
N LEU A 39 14.98 7.18 -14.04
CA LEU A 39 15.28 6.99 -15.45
C LEU A 39 15.72 5.56 -15.75
N SER A 40 16.58 4.98 -14.93
CA SER A 40 17.03 3.59 -15.09
C SER A 40 15.86 2.60 -15.12
N ARG A 41 14.81 2.89 -14.38
CA ARG A 41 13.61 2.06 -14.31
C ARG A 41 12.59 2.34 -15.42
N ARG A 42 12.56 3.57 -15.92
CA ARG A 42 11.62 3.97 -16.94
C ARG A 42 11.97 3.40 -18.33
N ILE A 43 13.23 3.39 -18.71
CA ILE A 43 13.70 2.91 -20.02
C ILE A 43 13.21 1.48 -20.31
N PRO A 44 13.36 0.52 -19.39
CA PRO A 44 12.80 -0.82 -19.59
C PRO A 44 11.26 -0.85 -19.68
N ARG A 45 10.55 0.04 -18.99
CA ARG A 45 9.07 0.09 -19.02
C ARG A 45 8.51 0.48 -20.39
N GLU A 46 9.28 1.20 -21.18
CA GLU A 46 8.90 1.63 -22.54
C GLU A 46 9.13 0.54 -23.58
N LYS A 47 9.74 -0.60 -23.22
CA LYS A 47 9.85 -1.74 -24.12
C LYS A 47 8.52 -2.48 -24.23
N PRO A 48 8.15 -2.93 -25.44
CA PRO A 48 6.96 -3.76 -25.61
C PRO A 48 7.08 -4.99 -24.72
N PHE A 49 6.01 -5.34 -24.00
CA PHE A 49 5.91 -6.59 -23.27
C PHE A 49 5.86 -7.74 -24.28
N ASP A 50 6.80 -8.69 -24.20
CA ASP A 50 6.74 -9.95 -24.92
C ASP A 50 6.11 -11.02 -24.01
N PRO A 51 4.87 -11.45 -24.25
CA PRO A 51 4.22 -12.48 -23.47
C PRO A 51 4.91 -13.86 -23.57
N ALA A 52 5.82 -14.07 -24.55
CA ALA A 52 6.63 -15.28 -24.67
C ALA A 52 7.89 -15.24 -23.78
N GLU A 53 8.30 -14.05 -23.31
CA GLU A 53 9.27 -13.97 -22.22
C GLU A 53 8.61 -14.45 -20.94
N THR A 54 9.31 -15.30 -20.21
CA THR A 54 8.82 -15.97 -19.00
C THR A 54 8.06 -14.99 -18.10
N PRO A 55 6.80 -15.27 -17.73
CA PRO A 55 6.04 -14.41 -16.82
C PRO A 55 6.89 -14.18 -15.57
N GLY A 56 7.20 -12.90 -15.27
CA GLY A 56 8.05 -12.55 -14.15
C GLY A 56 9.51 -12.23 -14.49
N LEU A 57 9.96 -12.36 -15.72
CA LEU A 57 11.18 -11.66 -16.20
C LEU A 57 10.85 -10.17 -16.40
N SER A 58 10.88 -9.57 -15.51
CA SER A 58 10.84 -8.29 -14.96
C SER A 58 11.97 -7.46 -15.51
N PHE A 59 11.62 -6.40 -15.84
CA PHE A 59 12.11 -5.10 -15.64
C PHE A 59 13.55 -5.03 -15.06
N LYS A 60 14.54 -5.20 -15.91
CA LYS A 60 15.93 -4.88 -15.55
C LYS A 60 16.14 -3.38 -15.71
N PRO A 61 16.62 -2.66 -14.68
CA PRO A 61 17.00 -1.28 -14.81
C PRO A 61 18.05 -1.08 -15.92
N ASP A 62 18.03 0.07 -16.57
CA ASP A 62 19.13 0.47 -17.46
C ASP A 62 20.43 0.59 -16.64
N PRO A 63 21.49 -0.19 -16.96
CA PRO A 63 22.68 -0.26 -16.12
C PRO A 63 23.46 1.04 -16.04
N GLY A 64 23.47 1.84 -17.12
CA GLY A 64 24.20 3.11 -17.15
C GLY A 64 23.62 4.11 -16.15
N HIS A 65 22.32 4.30 -16.19
CA HIS A 65 21.64 5.19 -15.24
C HIS A 65 21.62 4.65 -13.83
N GLN A 66 21.57 3.32 -13.66
CA GLN A 66 21.62 2.68 -12.34
C GLN A 66 22.97 2.92 -11.67
N ILE A 67 24.09 2.75 -12.37
CA ILE A 67 25.44 3.01 -11.84
C ILE A 67 25.57 4.45 -11.37
N VAL A 68 25.22 5.42 -12.22
CA VAL A 68 25.25 6.84 -11.87
C VAL A 68 24.39 7.13 -10.64
N SER A 69 23.21 6.52 -10.56
CA SER A 69 22.31 6.73 -9.42
C SER A 69 22.91 6.23 -8.10
N LEU A 70 23.57 5.07 -8.10
CA LEU A 70 24.21 4.48 -6.93
C LEU A 70 25.47 5.23 -6.50
N GLU A 71 26.30 5.70 -7.44
CA GLU A 71 27.49 6.50 -7.15
C GLU A 71 27.11 7.82 -6.46
N VAL A 72 26.13 8.54 -7.03
CA VAL A 72 25.67 9.80 -6.46
C VAL A 72 24.97 9.57 -5.11
N TYR A 73 24.16 8.50 -4.98
CA TYR A 73 23.55 8.10 -3.71
C TYR A 73 24.61 7.88 -2.62
N GLY A 74 25.72 7.17 -2.92
CA GLY A 74 26.82 6.96 -2.00
C GLY A 74 27.46 8.29 -1.54
N SER A 75 27.63 9.25 -2.44
CA SER A 75 28.11 10.59 -2.11
C SER A 75 27.19 11.35 -1.14
N VAL A 76 25.87 11.25 -1.36
CA VAL A 76 24.88 11.86 -0.47
C VAL A 76 24.93 11.25 0.92
N LEU A 77 25.07 9.92 1.05
CA LEU A 77 25.19 9.25 2.35
C LEU A 77 26.40 9.73 3.15
N ILE A 78 27.56 9.85 2.49
CA ILE A 78 28.78 10.34 3.12
C ILE A 78 28.59 11.79 3.61
N SER A 79 27.96 12.63 2.80
CA SER A 79 27.69 14.02 3.14
C SER A 79 26.68 14.16 4.29
N LEU A 80 25.63 13.36 4.29
CA LEU A 80 24.65 13.30 5.38
C LEU A 80 25.29 12.85 6.70
N ALA A 81 26.14 11.81 6.66
CA ALA A 81 26.82 11.33 7.86
C ALA A 81 27.67 12.43 8.53
N ARG A 82 28.30 13.31 7.73
CA ARG A 82 29.03 14.47 8.24
C ARG A 82 28.09 15.51 8.87
N CYS A 83 26.91 15.78 8.25
CA CYS A 83 25.93 16.71 8.81
C CYS A 83 25.36 16.21 10.15
N TYR A 84 25.24 14.90 10.37
CA TYR A 84 24.73 14.33 11.63
C TYR A 84 25.71 14.46 12.80
N VAL A 85 27.02 14.59 12.55
CA VAL A 85 27.98 14.80 13.61
C VAL A 85 27.84 16.20 14.27
N ASP A 86 27.37 17.17 13.50
CA ASP A 86 27.16 18.56 13.92
C ASP A 86 25.67 18.92 14.15
N VAL A 87 24.88 18.00 14.69
CA VAL A 87 23.41 18.12 14.83
C VAL A 87 22.97 19.42 15.51
N HIS A 88 23.78 20.03 16.39
CA HIS A 88 23.44 21.30 17.05
C HIS A 88 23.44 22.52 16.13
N THR A 89 24.03 22.42 14.95
CA THR A 89 24.13 23.49 13.95
C THR A 89 23.48 23.14 12.61
N ALA A 90 23.10 21.85 12.40
CA ALA A 90 22.57 21.37 11.14
C ALA A 90 21.15 21.92 10.90
N ASN A 91 20.91 22.37 9.69
CA ASN A 91 19.58 22.76 9.23
C ASN A 91 18.68 21.50 9.12
N ILE A 92 17.69 21.40 10.02
CA ILE A 92 16.72 20.28 10.04
C ILE A 92 16.07 20.06 8.68
N ASP A 93 15.79 21.13 7.97
CA ASP A 93 15.19 21.06 6.62
C ASP A 93 16.12 20.35 5.62
N LEU A 94 17.41 20.61 5.71
CA LEU A 94 18.40 19.96 4.84
C LEU A 94 18.45 18.45 5.07
N ILE A 95 18.55 18.05 6.33
CA ILE A 95 18.58 16.65 6.72
C ILE A 95 17.28 15.95 6.31
N LEU A 96 16.15 16.55 6.65
CA LEU A 96 14.85 15.98 6.36
C LEU A 96 14.58 15.88 4.85
N THR A 97 14.90 16.94 4.08
CA THR A 97 14.79 16.93 2.61
C THR A 97 15.62 15.82 1.98
N SER A 98 16.90 15.72 2.36
CA SER A 98 17.78 14.71 1.82
C SER A 98 17.34 13.30 2.21
N THR A 99 16.93 13.09 3.46
CA THR A 99 16.44 11.80 3.95
C THR A 99 15.17 11.35 3.22
N VAL A 100 14.23 12.27 2.95
CA VAL A 100 13.01 11.96 2.20
C VAL A 100 13.31 11.60 0.75
N LEU A 101 14.23 12.31 0.09
CA LEU A 101 14.66 11.99 -1.27
C LEU A 101 15.33 10.62 -1.35
N LEU A 102 16.20 10.29 -0.38
CA LEU A 102 16.83 8.98 -0.29
C LEU A 102 15.81 7.87 0.04
N ALA A 103 14.81 8.16 0.87
CA ALA A 103 13.73 7.22 1.12
C ALA A 103 12.94 6.89 -0.16
N HIS A 104 12.64 7.88 -0.99
CA HIS A 104 12.02 7.63 -2.29
C HIS A 104 12.94 6.86 -3.24
N PHE A 105 14.25 7.10 -3.19
CA PHE A 105 15.23 6.32 -3.92
C PHE A 105 15.17 4.84 -3.53
N GLU A 106 15.21 4.53 -2.23
CA GLU A 106 15.14 3.16 -1.73
C GLU A 106 13.81 2.47 -2.07
N LEU A 107 12.70 3.21 -2.06
CA LEU A 107 11.41 2.70 -2.50
C LEU A 107 11.42 2.32 -3.99
N LEU A 108 12.00 3.16 -4.86
CA LEU A 108 12.18 2.82 -6.26
C LEU A 108 13.08 1.60 -6.47
N MET A 109 14.14 1.48 -5.65
CA MET A 109 15.02 0.32 -5.66
C MET A 109 14.40 -0.90 -4.98
N GLY A 110 13.29 -0.73 -4.25
CA GLY A 110 12.62 -1.73 -3.46
C GLY A 110 13.48 -2.29 -2.33
N ASN A 111 14.34 -1.48 -1.78
CA ASN A 111 15.24 -1.83 -0.70
C ASN A 111 14.64 -1.44 0.65
N PHE A 112 13.73 -2.26 1.17
CA PHE A 112 13.04 -1.99 2.44
C PHE A 112 13.98 -1.96 3.64
N ARG A 113 15.10 -2.70 3.60
CA ARG A 113 16.10 -2.69 4.65
C ARG A 113 16.78 -1.32 4.77
N GLN A 114 17.23 -0.75 3.66
CA GLN A 114 17.86 0.58 3.66
C GLN A 114 16.82 1.68 3.91
N PHE A 115 15.61 1.55 3.37
CA PHE A 115 14.51 2.43 3.75
C PHE A 115 14.30 2.43 5.27
N GLY A 116 14.34 1.25 5.92
CA GLY A 116 14.25 1.11 7.37
C GLY A 116 15.35 1.88 8.11
N SER A 117 16.58 1.89 7.58
CA SER A 117 17.70 2.68 8.15
C SER A 117 17.43 4.19 8.07
N HIS A 118 16.99 4.70 6.93
CA HIS A 118 16.56 6.10 6.79
C HIS A 118 15.38 6.42 7.71
N SER A 119 14.46 5.46 7.84
CA SER A 119 13.29 5.60 8.70
C SER A 119 13.65 5.78 10.18
N MET A 120 14.67 5.07 10.66
CA MET A 120 15.14 5.25 12.04
C MET A 120 15.68 6.66 12.27
N GLY A 121 16.52 7.17 11.36
CA GLY A 121 17.05 8.54 11.45
C GLY A 121 15.95 9.60 11.45
N ALA A 122 15.02 9.51 10.50
CA ALA A 122 13.88 10.43 10.44
C ALA A 122 12.99 10.31 11.69
N THR A 123 12.71 9.10 12.15
CA THR A 123 11.87 8.88 13.35
C THR A 123 12.52 9.49 14.60
N THR A 124 13.84 9.37 14.76
CA THR A 124 14.56 10.00 15.88
C THR A 124 14.40 11.51 15.83
N LEU A 125 14.58 12.13 14.67
CA LEU A 125 14.40 13.57 14.50
C LEU A 125 12.94 14.00 14.81
N LEU A 126 11.95 13.27 14.30
CA LEU A 126 10.54 13.56 14.54
C LEU A 126 10.17 13.39 16.02
N SER A 127 10.67 12.35 16.69
CA SER A 127 10.44 12.14 18.12
C SER A 127 11.04 13.28 18.96
N TYR A 128 12.17 13.84 18.57
CA TYR A 128 12.73 15.03 19.21
C TYR A 128 11.80 16.24 19.06
N LEU A 129 11.30 16.50 17.84
CA LEU A 129 10.37 17.61 17.59
C LEU A 129 9.04 17.43 18.33
N GLU A 130 8.50 16.22 18.36
CA GLU A 130 7.28 15.86 19.08
C GLU A 130 7.43 16.04 20.59
N THR A 131 8.58 15.60 21.16
CA THR A 131 8.87 15.77 22.58
C THR A 131 9.02 17.23 22.97
N ALA A 132 9.55 18.06 22.08
CA ALA A 132 9.63 19.51 22.28
C ALA A 132 8.24 20.18 22.22
N GLY A 133 7.20 19.50 21.76
CA GLY A 133 5.81 20.01 21.66
C GLY A 133 5.63 21.18 20.70
N THR A 134 6.64 21.46 19.86
CA THR A 134 6.60 22.58 18.92
C THR A 134 6.16 22.14 17.54
N ILE A 135 5.18 22.82 16.97
CA ILE A 135 4.80 22.64 15.57
C ILE A 135 5.83 23.40 14.71
N PRO A 136 6.55 22.70 13.82
CA PRO A 136 7.56 23.31 12.97
C PRO A 136 6.98 24.38 12.03
N HIS A 137 7.85 25.13 11.35
CA HIS A 137 7.41 26.02 10.29
C HIS A 137 6.83 25.25 9.08
N LEU A 138 6.08 25.92 8.21
CA LEU A 138 5.29 25.30 7.15
C LEU A 138 6.10 24.36 6.25
N TRP A 139 7.31 24.77 5.83
CA TRP A 139 8.16 23.93 4.98
C TRP A 139 8.55 22.60 5.65
N ALA A 140 8.92 22.62 6.93
CA ALA A 140 9.22 21.41 7.68
C ALA A 140 7.96 20.54 7.86
N CYS A 141 6.77 21.14 8.08
CA CYS A 141 5.51 20.40 8.11
C CYS A 141 5.24 19.67 6.78
N GLU A 142 5.46 20.32 5.64
CA GLU A 142 5.31 19.70 4.31
C GLU A 142 6.30 18.58 4.08
N LEU A 143 7.53 18.70 4.55
CA LEU A 143 8.53 17.62 4.48
C LEU A 143 8.16 16.44 5.37
N ILE A 144 7.61 16.69 6.56
CA ILE A 144 7.09 15.65 7.46
C ILE A 144 5.89 14.95 6.84
N ALA A 145 4.99 15.69 6.17
CA ALA A 145 3.88 15.11 5.43
C ALA A 145 4.37 14.18 4.31
N ASN A 146 5.35 14.62 3.52
CA ASN A 146 5.96 13.79 2.48
C ASN A 146 6.64 12.55 3.07
N TRP A 147 7.38 12.70 4.16
CA TRP A 147 7.95 11.57 4.89
C TRP A 147 6.88 10.56 5.32
N THR A 148 5.76 11.06 5.85
CA THR A 148 4.64 10.22 6.28
C THR A 148 4.04 9.44 5.10
N GLN A 149 3.90 10.08 3.93
CA GLN A 149 3.49 9.39 2.70
C GLN A 149 4.48 8.30 2.29
N ALA A 150 5.79 8.60 2.28
CA ALA A 150 6.84 7.64 1.94
C ALA A 150 6.85 6.44 2.90
N LYS A 151 6.67 6.69 4.20
CA LYS A 151 6.55 5.66 5.24
C LYS A 151 5.32 4.77 5.00
N ALA A 152 4.16 5.37 4.75
CA ALA A 152 2.93 4.64 4.46
C ALA A 152 3.06 3.81 3.18
N HIS A 153 3.63 4.39 2.12
CA HIS A 153 3.89 3.69 0.86
C HIS A 153 4.84 2.50 1.04
N SER A 154 5.96 2.67 1.74
CA SER A 154 6.89 1.58 2.06
C SER A 154 6.22 0.46 2.84
N TRP A 155 5.43 0.80 3.86
CA TRP A 155 4.70 -0.19 4.65
C TRP A 155 3.70 -0.97 3.79
N TRP A 156 2.95 -0.27 2.94
CA TRP A 156 1.97 -0.88 2.04
C TRP A 156 2.63 -1.83 1.04
N LEU A 157 3.75 -1.42 0.42
CA LEU A 157 4.50 -2.27 -0.49
C LEU A 157 5.02 -3.51 0.24
N ARG A 158 5.62 -3.34 1.42
CA ARG A 158 6.14 -4.43 2.22
C ARG A 158 5.06 -5.44 2.63
N LEU A 159 3.84 -4.98 2.82
CA LEU A 159 2.69 -5.83 3.16
C LEU A 159 2.52 -7.01 2.19
N HIS A 160 2.74 -6.78 0.90
CA HIS A 160 2.64 -7.80 -0.13
C HIS A 160 3.82 -8.80 -0.15
N PHE A 161 4.88 -8.51 0.64
CA PHE A 161 6.11 -9.28 0.70
C PHE A 161 6.40 -9.85 2.10
N SER A 162 5.42 -9.77 2.98
CA SER A 162 5.64 -10.05 4.40
C SER A 162 4.89 -11.28 4.87
N THR A 163 5.49 -11.90 5.88
CA THR A 163 4.96 -13.07 6.57
C THR A 163 3.91 -12.67 7.62
N PRO A 164 3.15 -13.63 8.16
CA PRO A 164 2.28 -13.38 9.30
C PRO A 164 3.00 -12.72 10.49
N ASP A 165 4.25 -13.10 10.75
CA ASP A 165 5.04 -12.55 11.87
C ASP A 165 5.30 -11.04 11.72
N PHE A 166 5.51 -10.55 10.50
CA PHE A 166 5.59 -9.12 10.24
C PHE A 166 4.33 -8.39 10.68
N HIS A 167 3.16 -8.92 10.34
CA HIS A 167 1.88 -8.30 10.69
C HIS A 167 1.65 -8.27 12.20
N LEU A 168 1.96 -9.36 12.91
CA LEU A 168 1.82 -9.46 14.35
C LEU A 168 2.79 -8.56 15.11
N SER A 169 4.00 -8.34 14.57
CA SER A 169 5.04 -7.50 15.18
C SER A 169 5.00 -6.05 14.74
N SER A 170 4.20 -5.71 13.73
CA SER A 170 4.15 -4.36 13.15
C SER A 170 3.62 -3.33 14.15
N LYS A 171 4.31 -2.19 14.23
CA LYS A 171 3.86 -1.04 15.02
C LYS A 171 2.66 -0.38 14.36
N SER A 172 1.86 0.31 15.17
CA SER A 172 0.74 1.14 14.67
C SER A 172 1.21 2.13 13.61
N GLN A 173 0.40 2.28 12.58
CA GLN A 173 0.58 3.26 11.50
C GLN A 173 -0.31 4.49 11.69
N ALA A 174 -1.10 4.54 12.78
CA ALA A 174 -1.91 5.70 13.12
C ALA A 174 -1.03 6.92 13.40
N CYS A 175 -1.47 8.09 12.95
CA CYS A 175 -0.82 9.34 13.26
C CYS A 175 -1.03 9.72 14.74
N SER A 176 0.02 10.16 15.43
CA SER A 176 -0.10 10.78 16.74
C SER A 176 -0.84 12.11 16.65
N LEU A 177 -1.32 12.63 17.78
CA LEU A 177 -2.01 13.94 17.81
C LEU A 177 -1.09 15.05 17.28
N TRP A 178 0.17 15.07 17.73
CA TRP A 178 1.15 16.03 17.23
C TRP A 178 1.33 15.92 15.70
N LEU A 179 1.45 14.71 15.17
CA LEU A 179 1.58 14.52 13.72
C LEU A 179 0.33 14.98 12.98
N MET A 180 -0.86 14.79 13.55
CA MET A 180 -2.10 15.31 12.96
C MET A 180 -2.09 16.82 12.86
N ASP A 181 -1.64 17.54 13.92
CA ASP A 181 -1.51 19.00 13.91
C ASP A 181 -0.49 19.48 12.84
N VAL A 182 0.62 18.73 12.67
CA VAL A 182 1.62 18.99 11.61
C VAL A 182 1.01 18.82 10.23
N LEU A 183 0.23 17.76 10.01
CA LEU A 183 -0.42 17.48 8.73
C LEU A 183 -1.51 18.49 8.42
N GLU A 184 -2.27 18.93 9.40
CA GLU A 184 -3.26 20.00 9.25
C GLU A 184 -2.59 21.31 8.84
N LYS A 185 -1.48 21.68 9.49
CA LYS A 185 -0.70 22.87 9.12
C LYS A 185 -0.12 22.78 7.69
N SER A 186 0.28 21.59 7.24
CA SER A 186 0.77 21.36 5.88
C SER A 186 -0.36 21.34 4.83
N THR A 187 -1.62 21.28 5.25
CA THR A 187 -2.81 21.07 4.40
C THR A 187 -2.75 19.78 3.58
N ASP A 188 -2.03 18.77 4.07
CA ASP A 188 -1.85 17.49 3.38
C ASP A 188 -2.82 16.42 3.89
N SER A 189 -3.97 16.30 3.22
CA SER A 189 -4.97 15.26 3.49
C SER A 189 -4.50 13.87 3.08
N ARG A 190 -3.55 13.76 2.12
CA ARG A 190 -3.06 12.48 1.57
C ARG A 190 -2.24 11.68 2.58
N ALA A 191 -1.28 12.32 3.27
CA ALA A 191 -0.43 11.65 4.23
C ALA A 191 -1.26 11.00 5.36
N ALA A 192 -2.26 11.72 5.85
CA ALA A 192 -3.16 11.25 6.89
C ALA A 192 -3.99 10.05 6.43
N ILE A 193 -4.61 10.10 5.24
CA ILE A 193 -5.45 9.01 4.75
C ILE A 193 -4.65 7.78 4.34
N MET A 194 -3.43 7.92 3.81
CA MET A 194 -2.55 6.80 3.54
C MET A 194 -2.12 6.09 4.83
N SER A 195 -1.81 6.83 5.91
CA SER A 195 -1.52 6.25 7.22
C SER A 195 -2.72 5.52 7.79
N ALA A 196 -3.93 6.07 7.66
CA ALA A 196 -5.16 5.42 8.09
C ALA A 196 -5.42 4.12 7.31
N LEU A 197 -5.20 4.12 5.99
CA LEU A 197 -5.30 2.92 5.16
C LEU A 197 -4.37 1.81 5.66
N CYS A 198 -3.10 2.15 5.91
CA CYS A 198 -2.13 1.20 6.45
C CYS A 198 -2.54 0.67 7.82
N GLU A 199 -3.05 1.54 8.72
CA GLU A 199 -3.51 1.11 10.04
C GLU A 199 -4.74 0.21 9.96
N CYS A 200 -5.73 0.54 9.11
CA CYS A 200 -6.90 -0.32 8.89
C CYS A 200 -6.50 -1.70 8.38
N CYS A 201 -5.54 -1.77 7.45
CA CYS A 201 -5.02 -3.04 6.94
C CYS A 201 -4.27 -3.83 8.01
N ARG A 202 -3.44 -3.16 8.84
CA ARG A 202 -2.75 -3.77 9.97
C ARG A 202 -3.75 -4.36 10.98
N LEU A 203 -4.76 -3.60 11.36
CA LEU A 203 -5.80 -4.04 12.28
C LEU A 203 -6.56 -5.25 11.74
N LYS A 204 -6.93 -5.26 10.45
CA LYS A 204 -7.56 -6.41 9.82
C LYS A 204 -6.67 -7.65 9.86
N SER A 205 -5.39 -7.50 9.48
CA SER A 205 -4.45 -8.63 9.48
C SER A 205 -4.25 -9.23 10.87
N ILE A 206 -4.11 -8.38 11.90
CA ILE A 206 -3.99 -8.83 13.30
C ILE A 206 -5.26 -9.56 13.72
N ALA A 207 -6.43 -8.98 13.45
CA ALA A 207 -7.72 -9.59 13.80
C ALA A 207 -7.88 -11.00 13.23
N LEU A 208 -7.56 -11.14 11.92
CA LEU A 208 -7.59 -12.44 11.24
C LEU A 208 -6.58 -13.43 11.84
N LEU A 209 -5.32 -12.98 12.03
CA LEU A 209 -4.28 -13.86 12.57
C LEU A 209 -4.54 -14.27 14.03
N GLU A 210 -5.06 -13.37 14.86
CA GLU A 210 -5.47 -13.71 16.23
C GLU A 210 -6.64 -14.72 16.22
N GLY A 211 -7.64 -14.51 15.36
CA GLY A 211 -8.75 -15.44 15.17
C GLY A 211 -8.27 -16.83 14.70
N TRP A 212 -7.41 -16.87 13.69
CA TRP A 212 -6.83 -18.12 13.18
C TRP A 212 -5.91 -18.81 14.17
N GLY A 213 -5.06 -18.07 14.88
CA GLY A 213 -4.18 -18.61 15.91
C GLY A 213 -4.95 -19.28 17.03
N ALA A 214 -6.07 -18.71 17.41
CA ALA A 214 -6.95 -19.26 18.43
C ALA A 214 -7.63 -20.56 17.99
N ILE A 215 -8.08 -20.63 16.74
CA ILE A 215 -8.70 -21.83 16.16
C ILE A 215 -7.69 -22.98 16.07
N HIS A 216 -6.45 -22.70 15.68
CA HIS A 216 -5.47 -23.75 15.38
C HIS A 216 -4.55 -24.12 16.54
N PHE A 217 -4.29 -23.21 17.50
CA PHE A 217 -3.22 -23.40 18.51
C PHE A 217 -3.66 -23.28 19.97
N GLY A 218 -4.87 -22.88 20.24
CA GLY A 218 -5.45 -22.88 21.60
C GLY A 218 -4.80 -21.95 22.63
N SER A 219 -3.75 -21.19 22.28
CA SER A 219 -3.16 -20.16 23.15
C SER A 219 -2.23 -19.20 22.43
N LYS A 220 -2.22 -17.92 22.88
CA LYS A 220 -1.38 -16.83 22.35
C LYS A 220 0.14 -17.10 22.40
N GLU A 221 0.61 -17.97 23.29
CA GLU A 221 2.05 -18.22 23.49
C GLU A 221 2.70 -19.02 22.36
N ARG A 222 1.94 -19.73 21.53
CA ARG A 222 2.49 -20.61 20.49
C ARG A 222 2.71 -19.91 19.14
N LEU A 223 2.11 -18.76 18.89
CA LEU A 223 2.27 -18.02 17.62
C LEU A 223 3.68 -17.50 17.40
N SER A 224 4.45 -17.20 18.46
CA SER A 224 5.75 -16.55 18.34
C SER A 224 6.97 -17.48 18.23
N LYS A 225 6.86 -18.77 18.52
CA LYS A 225 8.04 -19.62 18.72
C LYS A 225 8.24 -20.82 17.79
N ASN A 226 7.25 -21.27 17.03
CA ASN A 226 7.36 -22.54 16.28
C ASN A 226 6.65 -22.59 14.92
N TYR A 227 6.57 -21.49 14.16
CA TYR A 227 6.05 -21.55 12.81
C TYR A 227 7.08 -22.13 11.83
N HIS A 228 7.21 -23.45 11.80
CA HIS A 228 7.68 -24.14 10.61
C HIS A 228 6.50 -24.32 9.65
N PHE A 229 6.36 -23.39 8.71
CA PHE A 229 5.39 -23.46 7.62
C PHE A 229 5.64 -24.70 6.79
N GLY A 230 4.82 -25.73 6.91
CA GLY A 230 4.95 -26.93 6.11
C GLY A 230 3.98 -28.07 6.40
N LYS A 231 3.22 -28.02 7.47
CA LYS A 231 2.22 -29.08 7.75
C LYS A 231 0.86 -28.49 8.09
N PRO A 232 -0.18 -28.80 7.29
CA PRO A 232 -1.56 -28.45 7.68
C PRO A 232 -1.96 -29.27 8.91
N VAL A 233 -2.33 -28.60 9.99
CA VAL A 233 -2.91 -29.23 11.17
C VAL A 233 -4.42 -29.05 11.08
N PHE A 234 -5.13 -30.12 10.74
CA PHE A 234 -6.58 -30.19 10.76
C PHE A 234 -7.07 -30.60 12.15
N GLY A 235 -7.90 -29.78 12.77
CA GLY A 235 -8.64 -30.09 13.99
C GLY A 235 -10.02 -29.46 13.94
N PRO A 236 -11.02 -29.99 14.66
CA PRO A 236 -12.37 -29.43 14.69
C PRO A 236 -12.37 -28.02 15.30
N ALA A 237 -13.09 -27.10 14.65
CA ALA A 237 -13.25 -25.75 15.10
C ALA A 237 -13.97 -25.70 16.47
N LEU A 238 -13.28 -25.19 17.49
CA LEU A 238 -13.89 -24.83 18.77
C LEU A 238 -14.37 -23.37 18.71
N PRO A 239 -15.53 -23.03 19.30
CA PRO A 239 -15.99 -21.65 19.35
C PRO A 239 -15.04 -20.82 20.23
N TYR A 240 -14.35 -19.86 19.63
CA TYR A 240 -13.39 -19.01 20.30
C TYR A 240 -13.99 -17.64 20.64
N LYS A 241 -13.88 -17.26 21.92
CA LYS A 241 -14.03 -15.88 22.37
C LYS A 241 -12.67 -15.20 22.33
N ALA A 242 -12.35 -14.52 21.24
CA ALA A 242 -11.25 -13.58 21.25
C ALA A 242 -11.68 -12.36 22.08
N ALA A 243 -10.95 -12.07 23.14
CA ALA A 243 -11.02 -10.75 23.73
C ALA A 243 -10.37 -9.78 22.72
N TRP A 244 -11.16 -9.14 21.88
CA TRP A 244 -10.71 -8.21 20.85
C TRP A 244 -10.08 -6.99 21.51
N SER A 245 -8.75 -7.00 21.65
CA SER A 245 -7.96 -5.84 22.07
C SER A 245 -7.97 -4.71 21.02
N ALA A 246 -8.44 -5.02 19.80
CA ALA A 246 -8.46 -4.06 18.68
C ALA A 246 -9.68 -3.13 18.67
N THR A 247 -10.74 -3.37 19.43
CA THR A 247 -11.99 -2.59 19.38
C THR A 247 -11.79 -1.08 19.57
N PRO A 248 -10.98 -0.60 20.55
CA PRO A 248 -10.74 0.86 20.69
C PRO A 248 -10.01 1.45 19.48
N ALA A 249 -9.06 0.72 18.92
CA ALA A 249 -8.30 1.18 17.74
C ALA A 249 -9.19 1.23 16.49
N VAL A 250 -10.06 0.24 16.29
CA VAL A 250 -11.05 0.22 15.20
C VAL A 250 -12.02 1.40 15.33
N THR A 251 -12.54 1.66 16.54
CA THR A 251 -13.43 2.80 16.81
C THR A 251 -12.72 4.13 16.54
N ALA A 252 -11.46 4.27 16.96
CA ALA A 252 -10.65 5.46 16.71
C ALA A 252 -10.43 5.68 15.19
N GLN A 253 -10.17 4.61 14.43
CA GLN A 253 -10.02 4.72 12.97
C GLN A 253 -11.33 5.07 12.27
N ARG A 254 -12.46 4.53 12.70
CA ARG A 254 -13.78 4.94 12.18
C ARG A 254 -14.02 6.44 12.41
N ALA A 255 -13.82 6.89 13.64
CA ALA A 255 -13.98 8.32 14.00
C ALA A 255 -13.01 9.23 13.21
N PHE A 256 -11.77 8.76 12.95
CA PHE A 256 -10.82 9.47 12.11
C PHE A 256 -11.33 9.60 10.67
N LEU A 257 -11.76 8.50 10.05
CA LEU A 257 -12.27 8.48 8.68
C LEU A 257 -13.52 9.36 8.52
N ASP A 258 -14.40 9.38 9.52
CA ASP A 258 -15.59 10.24 9.50
C ASP A 258 -15.20 11.72 9.55
N ARG A 259 -14.21 12.11 10.38
CA ARG A 259 -13.70 13.49 10.42
C ARG A 259 -13.01 13.86 9.12
N TRP A 260 -12.17 12.97 8.59
CA TRP A 260 -11.45 13.20 7.33
C TRP A 260 -12.44 13.45 6.18
N TYR A 261 -13.47 12.62 6.04
CA TYR A 261 -14.49 12.76 4.99
C TYR A 261 -15.27 14.07 5.14
N LYS A 262 -15.66 14.43 6.36
CA LYS A 262 -16.36 15.70 6.63
C LYS A 262 -15.50 16.93 6.34
N GLY A 263 -14.18 16.80 6.46
CA GLY A 263 -13.23 17.87 6.16
C GLY A 263 -12.86 18.01 4.69
N LEU A 264 -13.32 17.10 3.79
CA LEU A 264 -12.99 17.17 2.38
C LEU A 264 -13.56 18.44 1.72
N ALA A 265 -12.68 19.17 1.03
CA ALA A 265 -13.10 20.27 0.18
C ALA A 265 -14.01 19.77 -0.95
N THR A 266 -14.92 20.60 -1.44
CA THR A 266 -15.83 20.25 -2.55
C THR A 266 -15.07 19.78 -3.80
N SER A 267 -13.87 20.32 -4.04
CA SER A 267 -13.00 19.92 -5.16
C SER A 267 -12.38 18.52 -5.00
N GLU A 268 -12.41 17.95 -3.80
CA GLU A 268 -11.91 16.60 -3.53
C GLU A 268 -13.02 15.55 -3.46
N GLN A 269 -14.28 16.00 -3.49
CA GLN A 269 -15.44 15.11 -3.46
C GLN A 269 -15.71 14.47 -4.82
N PRO A 270 -16.32 13.27 -4.85
CA PRO A 270 -16.70 12.61 -6.09
C PRO A 270 -17.83 13.35 -6.80
N ILE A 271 -17.78 13.36 -8.13
CA ILE A 271 -18.79 13.95 -9.01
C ILE A 271 -19.51 12.82 -9.72
N GLU A 272 -20.83 12.73 -9.56
CA GLU A 272 -21.64 11.77 -10.30
C GLU A 272 -21.66 12.13 -11.79
N ALA A 273 -21.31 11.16 -12.64
CA ALA A 273 -21.34 11.33 -14.09
C ALA A 273 -22.78 11.08 -14.59
N MET A 274 -23.51 12.15 -14.88
CA MET A 274 -24.94 12.07 -15.25
C MET A 274 -25.20 11.35 -16.59
N GLU A 275 -24.23 11.25 -17.51
CA GLU A 275 -24.45 10.80 -18.89
C GLU A 275 -23.48 9.71 -19.39
N GLN A 276 -22.66 9.10 -18.53
CA GLN A 276 -21.72 8.09 -19.00
C GLN A 276 -22.32 6.70 -19.02
N SER A 277 -22.11 5.98 -20.14
CA SER A 277 -22.40 4.56 -20.25
C SER A 277 -21.64 3.77 -19.21
N ALA A 278 -22.28 2.79 -18.59
CA ALA A 278 -21.63 1.87 -17.69
C ALA A 278 -20.54 1.07 -18.41
N VAL A 279 -19.45 0.79 -17.70
CA VAL A 279 -18.40 -0.11 -18.19
C VAL A 279 -18.78 -1.52 -17.76
N THR A 280 -19.24 -2.32 -18.73
CA THR A 280 -19.69 -3.69 -18.49
C THR A 280 -18.53 -4.66 -18.67
N ALA A 281 -18.31 -5.54 -17.68
CA ALA A 281 -17.41 -6.68 -17.81
C ALA A 281 -18.22 -7.97 -17.91
N PHE A 282 -17.92 -8.78 -18.93
CA PHE A 282 -18.58 -10.06 -19.16
C PHE A 282 -17.68 -11.20 -18.65
N TYR A 283 -18.25 -12.04 -17.79
CA TYR A 283 -17.68 -13.33 -17.39
C TYR A 283 -18.68 -14.42 -17.73
N SER A 284 -18.20 -15.46 -18.38
CA SER A 284 -19.07 -16.57 -18.84
C SER A 284 -19.80 -17.32 -17.71
N GLU A 285 -19.28 -17.21 -16.48
CA GLU A 285 -19.79 -17.93 -15.31
C GLU A 285 -20.67 -17.04 -14.38
N TRP A 286 -20.67 -15.70 -14.57
CA TRP A 286 -21.32 -14.75 -13.66
C TRP A 286 -22.12 -13.70 -14.41
N GLU A 287 -23.21 -13.22 -13.81
CA GLU A 287 -23.96 -12.09 -14.37
C GLU A 287 -23.05 -10.86 -14.54
N PRO A 288 -23.22 -10.12 -15.65
CA PRO A 288 -22.46 -8.90 -15.90
C PRO A 288 -22.64 -7.87 -14.78
N LEU A 289 -21.57 -7.17 -14.44
CA LEU A 289 -21.60 -6.06 -13.49
C LEU A 289 -21.43 -4.74 -14.24
N ASP A 290 -22.43 -3.89 -14.18
CA ASP A 290 -22.39 -2.55 -14.76
C ASP A 290 -21.86 -1.55 -13.76
N VAL A 291 -20.68 -0.98 -14.07
CA VAL A 291 -20.00 -0.03 -13.21
C VAL A 291 -20.06 1.36 -13.83
N ARG A 292 -20.81 2.27 -13.23
CA ARG A 292 -20.87 3.68 -13.64
C ARG A 292 -19.70 4.44 -13.04
N PRO A 293 -18.87 5.11 -13.89
CA PRO A 293 -17.70 5.84 -13.40
C PRO A 293 -18.05 6.96 -12.43
N LEU A 294 -17.16 7.16 -11.45
CA LEU A 294 -17.08 8.39 -10.66
C LEU A 294 -16.00 9.29 -11.23
N ARG A 295 -16.25 10.58 -11.27
CA ARG A 295 -15.26 11.58 -11.68
C ARG A 295 -14.77 12.38 -10.48
N PHE A 296 -13.58 12.93 -10.63
CA PHE A 296 -12.95 13.83 -9.68
C PHE A 296 -12.30 14.99 -10.42
N VAL A 297 -12.15 16.11 -9.74
CA VAL A 297 -11.48 17.29 -10.31
C VAL A 297 -10.01 17.00 -10.61
N SER A 298 -9.37 16.09 -9.86
CA SER A 298 -7.97 15.71 -10.08
C SER A 298 -7.73 14.23 -9.80
N HIS A 299 -6.67 13.68 -10.40
CA HIS A 299 -6.18 12.34 -10.09
C HIS A 299 -5.86 12.17 -8.59
N GLN A 300 -5.28 13.21 -7.98
CA GLN A 300 -4.97 13.22 -6.55
C GLN A 300 -6.22 13.04 -5.68
N ALA A 301 -7.29 13.80 -5.97
CA ALA A 301 -8.55 13.68 -5.26
C ALA A 301 -9.15 12.27 -5.38
N ALA A 302 -9.12 11.70 -6.60
CA ALA A 302 -9.60 10.34 -6.84
C ALA A 302 -8.82 9.29 -6.02
N MET A 303 -7.49 9.38 -6.00
CA MET A 303 -6.65 8.45 -5.23
C MET A 303 -6.83 8.61 -3.71
N ASN A 304 -6.92 9.84 -3.20
CA ASN A 304 -7.19 10.09 -1.78
C ASN A 304 -8.55 9.49 -1.36
N TYR A 305 -9.55 9.65 -2.23
CA TYR A 305 -10.87 9.07 -1.98
C TYR A 305 -10.85 7.53 -2.11
N ALA A 306 -10.03 6.95 -2.99
CA ALA A 306 -9.82 5.50 -3.08
C ALA A 306 -9.20 4.94 -1.80
N TYR A 307 -8.21 5.62 -1.21
CA TYR A 307 -7.62 5.23 0.09
C TYR A 307 -8.67 5.24 1.21
N TYR A 308 -9.52 6.29 1.25
CA TYR A 308 -10.63 6.35 2.19
C TYR A 308 -11.60 5.17 2.02
N VAL A 309 -12.04 4.90 0.80
CA VAL A 309 -12.98 3.82 0.48
C VAL A 309 -12.43 2.46 0.89
N VAL A 310 -11.15 2.17 0.58
CA VAL A 310 -10.53 0.90 0.98
C VAL A 310 -10.33 0.82 2.49
N SER A 311 -10.04 1.94 3.17
CA SER A 311 -9.99 1.98 4.64
C SER A 311 -11.34 1.61 5.26
N ARG A 312 -12.45 2.14 4.73
CA ARG A 312 -13.82 1.79 5.15
C ARG A 312 -14.13 0.32 4.90
N LEU A 313 -13.78 -0.18 3.71
CA LEU A 313 -13.92 -1.59 3.36
C LEU A 313 -13.21 -2.50 4.36
N LEU A 314 -11.96 -2.21 4.68
CA LEU A 314 -11.17 -2.99 5.63
C LEU A 314 -11.80 -3.02 7.04
N LEU A 315 -12.32 -1.87 7.51
CA LEU A 315 -13.02 -1.79 8.80
C LEU A 315 -14.36 -2.54 8.79
N SER A 316 -15.10 -2.56 7.66
CA SER A 316 -16.32 -3.35 7.52
C SER A 316 -16.01 -4.85 7.49
N GLN A 317 -14.89 -5.25 6.86
CA GLN A 317 -14.42 -6.64 6.89
C GLN A 317 -14.03 -7.11 8.30
N ILE A 318 -13.45 -6.23 9.12
CA ILE A 318 -13.19 -6.54 10.53
C ILE A 318 -14.50 -6.83 11.28
N ALA A 319 -15.56 -6.06 11.01
CA ALA A 319 -16.86 -6.28 11.66
C ALA A 319 -17.54 -7.61 11.22
N ILE A 320 -17.28 -8.08 9.99
CA ILE A 320 -17.75 -9.40 9.52
C ILE A 320 -17.11 -10.53 10.33
N GLU A 321 -15.84 -10.39 10.70
CA GLU A 321 -15.09 -11.40 11.45
C GLU A 321 -15.37 -11.39 12.96
N ASP A 322 -16.05 -10.36 13.49
CA ASP A 322 -16.31 -10.20 14.91
C ASP A 322 -17.39 -11.20 15.40
N PRO A 323 -17.04 -12.15 16.28
CA PRO A 323 -18.01 -13.12 16.81
C PRO A 323 -19.14 -12.49 17.63
N GLU A 324 -18.91 -11.31 18.24
CA GLU A 324 -19.93 -10.63 19.05
C GLU A 324 -20.99 -9.92 18.17
N CYS A 325 -20.62 -9.59 16.93
CA CYS A 325 -21.53 -9.00 15.93
C CYS A 325 -22.37 -10.05 15.16
N ARG A 326 -22.30 -11.32 15.51
CA ARG A 326 -22.93 -12.43 14.75
C ARG A 326 -24.45 -12.61 14.98
N SER A 327 -25.21 -11.54 15.20
CA SER A 327 -26.62 -11.67 14.86
C SER A 327 -26.74 -11.83 13.33
N PRO A 328 -27.64 -12.69 12.81
CA PRO A 328 -27.76 -12.90 11.36
C PRO A 328 -27.95 -11.59 10.59
N ASN A 329 -28.69 -10.65 11.13
CA ASN A 329 -28.93 -9.34 10.50
C ASN A 329 -27.66 -8.48 10.48
N SER A 330 -26.92 -8.39 11.59
CA SER A 330 -25.68 -7.61 11.67
C SER A 330 -24.60 -8.13 10.72
N TYR A 331 -24.50 -9.44 10.54
CA TYR A 331 -23.58 -10.06 9.59
C TYR A 331 -23.91 -9.70 8.15
N VAL A 332 -25.21 -9.79 7.76
CA VAL A 332 -25.68 -9.43 6.42
C VAL A 332 -25.44 -7.94 6.15
N ASP A 333 -25.77 -7.08 7.12
CA ASP A 333 -25.57 -5.63 7.01
C ASP A 333 -24.07 -5.29 6.81
N SER A 334 -23.17 -5.96 7.54
CA SER A 334 -21.72 -5.76 7.41
C SER A 334 -21.19 -6.19 6.03
N ILE A 335 -21.68 -7.30 5.48
CA ILE A 335 -21.34 -7.74 4.11
C ILE A 335 -21.87 -6.75 3.08
N GLN A 336 -23.09 -6.26 3.25
CA GLN A 336 -23.67 -5.30 2.33
C GLN A 336 -22.92 -3.96 2.37
N GLU A 337 -22.52 -3.49 3.56
CA GLU A 337 -21.67 -2.30 3.71
C GLU A 337 -20.32 -2.51 3.02
N ALA A 338 -19.65 -3.64 3.25
CA ALA A 338 -18.37 -3.95 2.64
C ALA A 338 -18.47 -4.03 1.10
N ASN A 339 -19.51 -4.67 0.58
CA ASN A 339 -19.78 -4.71 -0.87
C ASN A 339 -20.03 -3.32 -1.46
N SER A 340 -20.70 -2.44 -0.72
CA SER A 340 -20.94 -1.04 -1.17
C SER A 340 -19.61 -0.29 -1.29
N TRP A 341 -18.67 -0.46 -0.35
CA TRP A 341 -17.35 0.13 -0.42
C TRP A 341 -16.50 -0.47 -1.54
N ALA A 342 -16.52 -1.79 -1.73
CA ALA A 342 -15.82 -2.44 -2.83
C ALA A 342 -16.36 -1.96 -4.20
N PHE A 343 -17.68 -1.84 -4.35
CA PHE A 343 -18.31 -1.31 -5.56
C PHE A 343 -17.96 0.16 -5.79
N MET A 344 -17.87 0.95 -4.73
CA MET A 344 -17.40 2.34 -4.81
C MET A 344 -15.98 2.43 -5.39
N LEU A 345 -15.07 1.54 -4.97
CA LEU A 345 -13.72 1.48 -5.56
C LEU A 345 -13.77 1.12 -7.05
N ALA A 346 -14.64 0.19 -7.47
CA ALA A 346 -14.82 -0.13 -8.89
C ALA A 346 -15.28 1.10 -9.68
N ARG A 347 -16.21 1.90 -9.14
CA ARG A 347 -16.68 3.15 -9.77
C ARG A 347 -15.55 4.19 -9.89
N ILE A 348 -14.72 4.36 -8.87
CA ILE A 348 -13.53 5.24 -8.91
C ILE A 348 -12.58 4.74 -10.01
N THR A 349 -12.28 3.44 -10.01
CA THR A 349 -11.42 2.79 -10.99
C THR A 349 -11.89 3.01 -12.42
N ALA A 350 -13.20 2.88 -12.67
CA ALA A 350 -13.80 3.12 -13.99
C ALA A 350 -13.61 4.56 -14.47
N GLY A 351 -13.53 5.53 -13.55
CA GLY A 351 -13.37 6.96 -13.86
C GLY A 351 -11.90 7.41 -13.99
N LEU A 352 -10.93 6.57 -13.62
CA LEU A 352 -9.51 6.91 -13.65
C LEU A 352 -8.86 6.62 -15.00
N ASN A 353 -7.89 7.47 -15.36
CA ASN A 353 -7.02 7.23 -16.51
C ASN A 353 -5.81 6.40 -16.07
N TRP A 354 -5.62 5.23 -16.69
CA TRP A 354 -4.50 4.33 -16.36
C TRP A 354 -3.11 4.95 -16.56
N THR A 355 -2.93 5.74 -17.62
CA THR A 355 -1.68 6.45 -17.87
C THR A 355 -1.34 7.42 -16.75
N ASP A 356 -2.35 8.07 -16.15
CA ASP A 356 -2.14 8.92 -14.97
C ASP A 356 -1.84 8.07 -13.73
N CYS A 357 -2.46 6.92 -13.54
CA CYS A 357 -2.14 6.00 -12.45
C CYS A 357 -0.66 5.59 -12.49
N THR A 358 -0.17 5.13 -13.64
CA THR A 358 1.23 4.69 -13.78
C THR A 358 2.25 5.82 -13.67
N ARG A 359 1.86 7.03 -14.07
CA ARG A 359 2.74 8.21 -14.05
C ARG A 359 2.75 8.93 -12.72
N LEU A 360 1.58 9.12 -12.10
CA LEU A 360 1.43 9.99 -10.93
C LEU A 360 1.51 9.21 -9.61
N ASN A 361 1.26 7.90 -9.63
CA ASN A 361 1.34 7.07 -8.43
C ASN A 361 2.75 6.53 -8.15
N THR A 362 3.79 6.91 -8.91
CA THR A 362 5.15 6.34 -8.77
C THR A 362 5.68 6.35 -7.33
N PHE A 363 5.36 7.38 -6.54
CA PHE A 363 5.86 7.56 -5.18
C PHE A 363 4.75 7.46 -4.11
N VAL A 364 3.60 6.93 -4.47
CA VAL A 364 2.46 6.72 -3.56
C VAL A 364 1.85 5.34 -3.78
N ILE A 365 0.93 4.93 -2.92
CA ILE A 365 0.22 3.66 -3.05
C ILE A 365 -0.57 3.63 -4.37
N GLY A 366 -0.30 2.63 -5.20
CA GLY A 366 -0.95 2.46 -6.50
C GLY A 366 -2.36 1.89 -6.40
N LEU A 367 -3.20 2.20 -7.38
CA LEU A 367 -4.59 1.73 -7.47
C LEU A 367 -4.69 0.19 -7.55
N SER A 368 -3.82 -0.45 -8.36
CA SER A 368 -3.83 -1.89 -8.59
C SER A 368 -3.62 -2.70 -7.30
N THR A 369 -2.87 -2.16 -6.35
CA THR A 369 -2.65 -2.80 -5.04
C THR A 369 -3.86 -2.69 -4.10
N LEU A 370 -4.80 -1.78 -4.39
CA LEU A 370 -6.03 -1.60 -3.62
C LEU A 370 -7.13 -2.62 -3.99
N PHE A 371 -6.97 -3.39 -5.06
CA PHE A 371 -7.99 -4.34 -5.52
C PHE A 371 -8.05 -5.60 -4.67
N LEU A 372 -6.92 -6.03 -4.09
CA LEU A 372 -6.87 -7.26 -3.32
C LEU A 372 -7.86 -7.27 -2.13
N PRO A 373 -7.99 -6.21 -1.31
CA PRO A 373 -9.02 -6.15 -0.27
C PRO A 373 -10.44 -6.40 -0.76
N CYS A 374 -10.77 -6.04 -2.01
CA CYS A 374 -12.10 -6.26 -2.60
C CYS A 374 -12.36 -7.71 -3.01
N ALA A 375 -11.31 -8.53 -3.10
CA ALA A 375 -11.42 -9.94 -3.45
C ALA A 375 -11.43 -10.86 -2.22
N LEU A 376 -10.95 -10.36 -1.08
CA LEU A 376 -10.80 -11.12 0.16
C LEU A 376 -12.09 -11.11 0.99
N GLY A 377 -12.37 -12.25 1.65
CA GLY A 377 -13.56 -12.42 2.47
C GLY A 377 -14.84 -12.75 1.67
N PRO A 378 -16.01 -12.74 2.32
CA PRO A 378 -17.28 -13.18 1.73
C PRO A 378 -17.96 -12.12 0.85
N LEU A 379 -17.17 -11.32 0.11
CA LEU A 379 -17.68 -10.25 -0.74
C LEU A 379 -18.25 -10.78 -2.07
N ASP A 380 -19.01 -9.92 -2.77
CA ASP A 380 -19.51 -10.19 -4.11
C ASP A 380 -18.33 -10.31 -5.10
N ILE A 381 -18.07 -11.52 -5.54
CA ILE A 381 -16.98 -11.85 -6.43
C ILE A 381 -17.01 -11.07 -7.75
N ARG A 382 -18.21 -10.68 -8.23
CA ARG A 382 -18.37 -9.94 -9.51
C ARG A 382 -17.61 -8.63 -9.49
N ILE A 383 -17.54 -7.96 -8.33
CA ILE A 383 -16.80 -6.68 -8.15
C ILE A 383 -15.30 -6.90 -8.37
N SER A 384 -14.73 -7.87 -7.70
CA SER A 384 -13.29 -8.14 -7.81
C SER A 384 -12.90 -8.77 -9.16
N LEU A 385 -13.77 -9.56 -9.79
CA LEU A 385 -13.61 -10.04 -11.15
C LEU A 385 -13.63 -8.89 -12.16
N TRP A 386 -14.54 -7.92 -11.98
CA TRP A 386 -14.54 -6.71 -12.79
C TRP A 386 -13.21 -5.95 -12.71
N MET A 387 -12.67 -5.79 -11.49
CA MET A 387 -11.37 -5.14 -11.27
C MET A 387 -10.22 -5.92 -11.90
N GLN A 388 -10.21 -7.25 -11.77
CA GLN A 388 -9.21 -8.10 -12.42
C GLN A 388 -9.23 -7.91 -13.94
N ASN A 389 -10.40 -8.01 -14.57
CA ASN A 389 -10.55 -7.82 -16.01
C ASN A 389 -10.14 -6.40 -16.46
N TRP A 390 -10.52 -5.39 -15.68
CA TRP A 390 -10.11 -4.01 -15.94
C TRP A 390 -8.59 -3.87 -15.94
N LEU A 391 -7.90 -4.53 -15.01
CA LEU A 391 -6.44 -4.50 -14.90
C LEU A 391 -5.77 -5.35 -15.98
N GLU A 392 -6.32 -6.52 -16.33
CA GLU A 392 -5.80 -7.40 -17.39
C GLU A 392 -5.79 -6.71 -18.75
N GLN A 393 -6.85 -6.00 -19.10
CA GLN A 393 -6.93 -5.24 -20.35
C GLN A 393 -5.84 -4.16 -20.45
N ARG A 394 -5.44 -3.56 -19.31
CA ARG A 394 -4.42 -2.51 -19.27
C ARG A 394 -3.02 -3.05 -19.16
N TYR A 395 -2.83 -4.14 -18.45
CA TYR A 395 -1.56 -4.82 -18.37
C TYR A 395 -1.10 -5.34 -19.75
N ALA A 396 -2.02 -5.78 -20.59
CA ALA A 396 -1.72 -6.25 -21.94
C ALA A 396 -1.19 -5.17 -22.88
N THR A 397 -1.43 -3.89 -22.59
CA THR A 397 -1.12 -2.78 -23.50
C THR A 397 0.01 -1.86 -23.02
N ASP A 398 0.36 -1.85 -21.70
CA ASP A 398 1.07 -0.69 -21.21
C ASP A 398 2.11 -0.96 -20.10
N ALA A 399 1.82 -0.68 -18.87
CA ALA A 399 2.85 -0.52 -17.86
C ALA A 399 3.03 -1.76 -16.99
N LEU A 400 4.28 -2.13 -16.77
CA LEU A 400 4.65 -3.25 -15.90
C LEU A 400 4.49 -2.93 -14.41
N GLU A 401 4.44 -1.64 -14.05
CA GLU A 401 4.38 -1.17 -12.68
C GLU A 401 3.40 -0.01 -12.46
N GLU A 402 2.82 0.03 -11.28
CA GLU A 402 2.12 1.17 -10.73
C GLU A 402 2.48 1.34 -9.25
N GLY A 403 2.77 2.57 -8.82
CA GLY A 403 3.14 2.83 -7.43
C GLY A 403 4.40 2.06 -6.98
N SER A 404 5.38 1.92 -7.86
CA SER A 404 6.58 1.09 -7.65
C SER A 404 6.27 -0.39 -7.34
N PHE A 405 5.09 -0.87 -7.75
CA PHE A 405 4.65 -2.25 -7.55
C PHE A 405 4.32 -2.94 -8.88
N PRO A 406 4.75 -4.20 -9.09
CA PRO A 406 4.46 -4.91 -10.32
C PRO A 406 2.97 -5.23 -10.48
N VAL A 407 2.37 -4.78 -11.56
CA VAL A 407 0.95 -5.01 -11.87
C VAL A 407 0.64 -6.51 -11.98
N LEU A 408 1.58 -7.28 -12.53
CA LEU A 408 1.44 -8.74 -12.64
C LEU A 408 1.22 -9.41 -11.28
N GLN A 409 1.89 -8.96 -10.23
CA GLN A 409 1.72 -9.54 -8.89
C GLN A 409 0.31 -9.28 -8.33
N SER A 410 -0.23 -8.09 -8.52
CA SER A 410 -1.64 -7.81 -8.16
C SER A 410 -2.59 -8.72 -8.93
N LEU A 411 -2.35 -8.92 -10.23
CA LEU A 411 -3.16 -9.84 -11.05
C LEU A 411 -3.06 -11.28 -10.61
N GLN A 412 -1.86 -11.76 -10.29
CA GLN A 412 -1.66 -13.14 -9.82
C GLN A 412 -2.34 -13.37 -8.48
N ALA A 413 -2.23 -12.43 -7.54
CA ALA A 413 -2.94 -12.51 -6.27
C ALA A 413 -4.46 -12.60 -6.46
N LEU A 414 -5.03 -11.76 -7.33
CA LEU A 414 -6.47 -11.80 -7.67
C LEU A 414 -6.86 -13.14 -8.31
N ARG A 415 -6.06 -13.65 -9.25
CA ARG A 415 -6.30 -14.96 -9.91
C ARG A 415 -6.28 -16.12 -8.91
N ILE A 416 -5.38 -16.09 -7.93
CA ILE A 416 -5.32 -17.08 -6.86
C ILE A 416 -6.62 -17.05 -6.04
N VAL A 417 -7.04 -15.86 -5.58
CA VAL A 417 -8.26 -15.71 -4.80
C VAL A 417 -9.49 -16.18 -5.57
N HIS A 418 -9.62 -15.78 -6.84
CA HIS A 418 -10.73 -16.22 -7.68
C HIS A 418 -10.67 -17.73 -8.00
N GLY A 419 -9.47 -18.29 -8.13
CA GLY A 419 -9.27 -19.73 -8.27
C GLY A 419 -9.74 -20.54 -7.05
N GLU A 420 -9.53 -20.03 -5.84
CA GLU A 420 -10.08 -20.63 -4.62
C GLU A 420 -11.62 -20.49 -4.57
N ARG A 421 -12.14 -19.34 -4.95
CA ARG A 421 -13.60 -19.10 -4.97
C ARG A 421 -14.34 -20.07 -5.91
N ARG A 422 -13.76 -20.36 -7.08
CA ARG A 422 -14.30 -21.39 -8.00
C ARG A 422 -14.30 -22.81 -7.41
N LYS A 423 -13.45 -23.06 -6.42
CA LYS A 423 -13.39 -24.34 -5.67
C LYS A 423 -14.33 -24.36 -4.46
N GLY A 424 -15.19 -23.35 -4.30
CA GLY A 424 -16.08 -23.23 -3.15
C GLY A 424 -15.39 -22.74 -1.88
N ARG A 425 -14.28 -21.99 -1.99
CA ARG A 425 -13.50 -21.50 -0.87
C ARG A 425 -13.42 -19.99 -0.86
N ILE A 426 -13.50 -19.40 0.33
CA ILE A 426 -13.26 -17.97 0.55
C ILE A 426 -11.83 -17.80 1.06
N SER A 427 -11.05 -16.94 0.41
CA SER A 427 -9.75 -16.51 0.90
C SER A 427 -9.95 -15.26 1.77
N ASP A 428 -9.55 -15.31 3.03
CA ASP A 428 -9.70 -14.20 3.98
C ASP A 428 -8.46 -13.31 3.97
N VAL A 429 -7.27 -13.92 3.77
CA VAL A 429 -6.01 -13.19 3.70
C VAL A 429 -4.96 -13.97 2.89
N LEU A 430 -4.03 -13.23 2.30
CA LEU A 430 -2.84 -13.73 1.63
C LEU A 430 -1.59 -13.16 2.32
N PHE A 431 -0.57 -14.01 2.49
CA PHE A 431 0.74 -13.63 3.00
C PHE A 431 1.85 -14.18 2.11
N SER A 432 3.04 -13.60 2.21
CA SER A 432 4.25 -14.25 1.68
C SER A 432 4.65 -15.42 2.59
N CYS A 433 5.25 -16.44 1.99
CA CYS A 433 5.82 -17.56 2.73
C CYS A 433 7.17 -17.22 3.39
N ILE A 434 7.86 -16.20 2.88
CA ILE A 434 9.20 -15.79 3.32
C ILE A 434 9.23 -14.28 3.42
N GLU A 435 9.85 -13.78 4.51
CA GLU A 435 10.10 -12.34 4.67
C GLU A 435 11.07 -11.85 3.58
N ASP A 436 10.69 -10.81 2.87
CA ASP A 436 11.52 -10.14 1.88
C ASP A 436 11.77 -8.68 2.27
N GLU A 437 12.99 -8.37 2.66
CA GLU A 437 13.41 -7.01 2.95
C GLU A 437 13.90 -6.25 1.70
N GLY A 438 13.87 -6.89 0.53
CA GLY A 438 14.38 -6.31 -0.69
C GLY A 438 15.90 -6.15 -0.70
N GLY A 439 16.41 -5.48 -1.71
CA GLY A 439 17.83 -5.15 -1.82
C GLY A 439 18.26 -4.84 -3.25
N ALA A 440 19.41 -4.23 -3.41
CA ALA A 440 19.92 -3.71 -4.68
C ALA A 440 20.04 -4.74 -5.83
N GLY A 441 20.05 -6.03 -5.55
CA GLY A 441 20.05 -7.09 -6.56
C GLY A 441 18.67 -7.70 -6.85
N LYS A 442 17.73 -7.59 -5.92
CA LYS A 442 16.43 -8.26 -6.02
C LYS A 442 15.47 -7.55 -6.96
N TYR A 443 15.57 -6.24 -7.05
CA TYR A 443 14.70 -5.41 -7.88
C TYR A 443 15.23 -5.15 -9.28
N GLY A 444 16.41 -5.64 -9.58
CA GLY A 444 16.84 -5.82 -10.96
C GLY A 444 15.94 -6.81 -11.71
N SER A 445 15.29 -7.68 -10.96
CA SER A 445 14.27 -8.58 -11.47
C SER A 445 13.15 -8.65 -10.44
N TYR A 446 11.97 -8.12 -10.68
CA TYR A 446 10.77 -8.36 -9.88
C TYR A 446 10.40 -9.85 -9.74
N ASN A 447 11.19 -10.73 -10.27
CA ASN A 447 11.30 -12.13 -10.00
C ASN A 447 12.15 -12.35 -8.76
N SER A 448 11.78 -11.75 -7.64
CA SER A 448 12.38 -12.24 -6.42
C SER A 448 11.91 -13.68 -6.25
N GLN A 449 12.84 -14.58 -6.05
CA GLN A 449 12.53 -16.00 -5.76
C GLN A 449 11.59 -16.15 -4.55
N ASN A 450 11.40 -15.09 -3.80
CA ASN A 450 10.57 -14.98 -2.62
C ASN A 450 9.06 -14.88 -2.96
N PHE A 451 8.72 -14.60 -4.22
CA PHE A 451 7.34 -14.55 -4.73
C PHE A 451 6.94 -15.76 -5.55
N THR A 452 7.60 -16.87 -5.38
CA THR A 452 7.20 -18.12 -6.05
C THR A 452 5.94 -18.73 -5.45
N SER A 453 5.54 -18.28 -4.26
CA SER A 453 4.37 -18.83 -3.58
C SER A 453 3.76 -17.86 -2.55
N LEU A 454 2.44 -17.91 -2.43
CA LEU A 454 1.67 -17.22 -1.41
C LEU A 454 1.03 -18.23 -0.46
N LEU A 455 0.92 -17.83 0.79
CA LEU A 455 0.16 -18.53 1.82
C LEU A 455 -1.26 -17.97 1.85
N VAL A 456 -2.22 -18.82 1.56
CA VAL A 456 -3.65 -18.48 1.54
C VAL A 456 -4.29 -19.03 2.79
N TYR A 457 -4.95 -18.16 3.57
CA TYR A 457 -5.86 -18.54 4.64
C TYR A 457 -7.29 -18.24 4.22
N GLY A 458 -8.21 -19.11 4.61
CA GLY A 458 -9.61 -18.94 4.27
C GLY A 458 -10.49 -20.04 4.86
N HIS A 459 -11.73 -20.13 4.40
CA HIS A 459 -12.67 -21.14 4.82
C HIS A 459 -13.47 -21.70 3.63
N ASP A 460 -13.91 -22.94 3.77
CA ASP A 460 -14.77 -23.60 2.79
C ASP A 460 -16.21 -23.10 2.95
N ILE A 461 -16.86 -22.74 1.85
CA ILE A 461 -18.22 -22.14 1.86
C ILE A 461 -19.27 -23.14 2.38
N SER A 462 -19.10 -24.42 2.05
CA SER A 462 -20.10 -25.45 2.37
C SER A 462 -20.03 -25.94 3.80
N THR A 463 -18.81 -26.03 4.34
CA THR A 463 -18.55 -26.62 5.66
C THR A 463 -18.20 -25.59 6.73
N GLY A 464 -17.83 -24.36 6.32
CA GLY A 464 -17.27 -23.34 7.22
C GLY A 464 -15.89 -23.72 7.79
N GLN A 465 -15.29 -24.83 7.33
CA GLN A 465 -13.98 -25.27 7.84
C GLN A 465 -12.88 -24.35 7.34
N ALA A 466 -12.05 -23.92 8.28
CA ALA A 466 -10.86 -23.15 7.97
C ALA A 466 -9.82 -23.97 7.19
N PHE A 467 -9.12 -23.36 6.25
CA PHE A 467 -8.00 -23.94 5.55
C PHE A 467 -6.82 -22.99 5.48
N SER A 468 -5.61 -23.55 5.42
CA SER A 468 -4.42 -22.82 4.98
C SER A 468 -3.68 -23.63 3.94
N ARG A 469 -3.14 -22.98 2.91
CA ARG A 469 -2.36 -23.66 1.90
C ARG A 469 -1.37 -22.72 1.22
N THR A 470 -0.26 -23.28 0.78
CA THR A 470 0.69 -22.59 -0.09
C THR A 470 0.26 -22.78 -1.55
N VAL A 471 0.23 -21.70 -2.29
CA VAL A 471 -0.09 -21.66 -3.72
C VAL A 471 1.10 -21.09 -4.48
N GLY A 472 1.60 -21.80 -5.50
CA GLY A 472 2.60 -21.26 -6.42
C GLY A 472 2.02 -20.11 -7.24
N ILE A 473 2.89 -19.14 -7.57
CA ILE A 473 2.57 -17.98 -8.40
C ILE A 473 3.09 -18.22 -9.81
#